data_9ba0aecb0db17d046240448365396b75
#
_entry.id   9ba0aecb0db17d046240448365396b75
#
_cell.length_a   1.000
_cell.length_b   1.000
_cell.length_c   1.000
_cell.angle_alpha   90.00
_cell.angle_beta   90.00
_cell.angle_gamma   90.00
#
_symmetry.space_group_name_H-M   'P 1'
#
loop_
_entity.id
_entity.type
_entity.pdbx_description
1 polymer ?
#
loop_
_entity_poly.entity_id
_entity_poly.type
_entity_poly.pdbx_seq_one_letter_code
_entity_poly.pdbx_strand_id
1 'polypeptide(L)'
;MKLTSEIIQRLPKAELHCHLDGSLRIKTIIELAQIQGVELPSKDATDLLKILSIGDSPGSLEDYIGKFDITLSVLQTPESLERVAFELAMDCHEDGVRYLEVRYSPILHTKNGMKLSETVDSVKKGLAQ
;
A
#
# COMPACT_ATOMS: atom_id res chain seq x y z
N MET A 1 7.38 35.08 -2.62
CA MET A 1 6.34 34.17 -3.18
C MET A 1 5.80 33.33 -2.05
N LYS A 2 4.49 33.28 -1.84
CA LYS A 2 3.89 32.47 -0.78
C LYS A 2 3.65 31.07 -1.35
N LEU A 3 4.19 30.03 -0.71
CA LEU A 3 3.94 28.64 -1.09
C LEU A 3 2.48 28.29 -0.78
N THR A 4 1.75 27.81 -1.77
CA THR A 4 0.39 27.31 -1.65
C THR A 4 0.36 25.81 -1.92
N SER A 5 -0.68 25.12 -1.43
CA SER A 5 -0.87 23.68 -1.70
C SER A 5 -0.88 23.38 -3.21
N GLU A 6 -1.48 24.25 -4.01
CA GLU A 6 -1.52 24.12 -5.47
C GLU A 6 -0.10 24.16 -6.09
N ILE A 7 0.74 25.09 -5.63
CA ILE A 7 2.14 25.15 -6.09
C ILE A 7 2.88 23.87 -5.70
N ILE A 8 2.71 23.40 -4.46
CA ILE A 8 3.36 22.17 -3.96
C ILE A 8 2.94 20.95 -4.77
N GLN A 9 1.65 20.80 -5.08
CA GLN A 9 1.16 19.69 -5.92
C GLN A 9 1.78 19.67 -7.32
N ARG A 10 2.03 20.84 -7.91
CA ARG A 10 2.63 20.97 -9.26
C ARG A 10 4.14 20.80 -9.31
N LEU A 11 4.82 20.84 -8.16
CA LEU A 11 6.26 20.62 -8.13
C LEU A 11 6.59 19.15 -8.37
N PRO A 12 7.59 18.84 -9.21
CA PRO A 12 8.07 17.47 -9.32
C PRO A 12 8.72 17.04 -7.98
N LYS A 13 8.36 15.85 -7.53
CA LYS A 13 8.80 15.29 -6.26
C LYS A 13 9.56 13.97 -6.48
N ALA A 14 10.41 13.61 -5.53
CA ALA A 14 11.01 12.30 -5.40
C ALA A 14 10.58 11.67 -4.07
N GLU A 15 10.09 10.44 -4.11
CA GLU A 15 9.78 9.63 -2.93
C GLU A 15 10.82 8.52 -2.82
N LEU A 16 11.68 8.60 -1.81
CA LEU A 16 12.85 7.73 -1.66
C LEU A 16 12.61 6.54 -0.74
N HIS A 17 11.46 6.48 -0.04
CA HIS A 17 11.18 5.42 0.93
C HIS A 17 9.67 5.24 1.13
N CYS A 18 9.01 4.57 0.19
CA CYS A 18 7.58 4.31 0.25
C CYS A 18 7.30 2.81 0.43
N HIS A 19 6.65 2.44 1.53
CA HIS A 19 6.28 1.07 1.82
C HIS A 19 5.06 0.63 1.00
N LEU A 20 5.21 -0.41 0.18
CA LEU A 20 4.12 -0.99 -0.61
C LEU A 20 2.97 -1.48 0.26
N ASP A 21 3.32 -2.24 1.30
CA ASP A 21 2.39 -2.86 2.25
C ASP A 21 1.67 -1.86 3.18
N GLY A 22 2.14 -0.62 3.23
CA GLY A 22 1.49 0.49 3.93
C GLY A 22 0.73 1.47 3.01
N SER A 23 0.70 1.23 1.70
CA SER A 23 0.22 2.20 0.71
C SER A 23 -1.03 1.76 -0.05
N LEU A 24 -1.81 0.83 0.50
CA LEU A 24 -3.02 0.33 -0.14
C LEU A 24 -4.18 1.32 -0.02
N ARG A 25 -4.94 1.45 -1.10
CA ARG A 25 -6.23 2.13 -1.06
C ARG A 25 -7.22 1.31 -0.23
N ILE A 26 -8.01 1.94 0.62
CA ILE A 26 -9.00 1.26 1.49
C ILE A 26 -9.97 0.41 0.66
N LYS A 27 -10.46 0.94 -0.46
CA LYS A 27 -11.34 0.21 -1.37
C LYS A 27 -10.69 -1.06 -1.90
N THR A 28 -9.41 -0.99 -2.27
CA THR A 28 -8.64 -2.13 -2.76
C THR A 28 -8.46 -3.20 -1.70
N ILE A 29 -8.22 -2.83 -0.44
CA ILE A 29 -8.16 -3.79 0.67
C ILE A 29 -9.47 -4.57 0.79
N ILE A 30 -10.62 -3.88 0.76
CA ILE A 30 -11.94 -4.51 0.88
C ILE A 30 -12.21 -5.43 -0.31
N GLU A 31 -11.91 -5.00 -1.53
CA GLU A 31 -12.12 -5.82 -2.74
C GLU A 31 -11.22 -7.06 -2.74
N LEU A 32 -9.93 -6.91 -2.42
CA LEU A 32 -9.00 -8.04 -2.35
C LEU A 32 -9.37 -9.03 -1.26
N ALA A 33 -9.82 -8.54 -0.09
CA ALA A 33 -10.30 -9.39 0.99
C ALA A 33 -11.53 -10.21 0.56
N GLN A 34 -12.46 -9.58 -0.16
CA GLN A 34 -13.64 -10.26 -0.70
C GLN A 34 -13.25 -11.35 -1.71
N ILE A 35 -12.33 -11.04 -2.63
CA ILE A 35 -11.85 -11.99 -3.67
C ILE A 35 -11.13 -13.18 -3.03
N GLN A 36 -10.31 -12.92 -2.00
CA GLN A 36 -9.46 -13.93 -1.37
C GLN A 36 -10.14 -14.64 -0.19
N GLY A 37 -11.35 -14.22 0.20
CA GLY A 37 -12.05 -14.78 1.36
C GLY A 37 -11.39 -14.44 2.70
N VAL A 38 -10.69 -13.29 2.77
CA VAL A 38 -10.03 -12.81 3.99
C VAL A 38 -11.02 -12.02 4.84
N GLU A 39 -11.07 -12.31 6.13
CA GLU A 39 -11.87 -11.54 7.08
C GLU A 39 -11.14 -10.25 7.48
N LEU A 40 -11.85 -9.14 7.37
CA LEU A 40 -11.37 -7.82 7.82
C LEU A 40 -12.08 -7.41 9.12
N PRO A 41 -11.44 -6.58 9.96
CA PRO A 41 -12.05 -6.06 11.19
C PRO A 41 -13.29 -5.19 10.92
N SER A 42 -13.39 -4.58 9.73
CA SER A 42 -14.60 -3.93 9.21
C SER A 42 -14.64 -4.02 7.69
N LYS A 43 -15.85 -4.11 7.13
CA LYS A 43 -16.12 -4.01 5.68
C LYS A 43 -16.58 -2.61 5.28
N ASP A 44 -16.82 -1.73 6.25
CA ASP A 44 -17.10 -0.33 6.01
C ASP A 44 -15.79 0.43 5.78
N ALA A 45 -15.72 1.19 4.69
CA ALA A 45 -14.51 1.88 4.29
C ALA A 45 -14.09 2.97 5.30
N THR A 46 -15.06 3.65 5.90
CA THR A 46 -14.79 4.72 6.88
C THR A 46 -14.23 4.14 8.18
N ASP A 47 -14.77 3.02 8.64
CA ASP A 47 -14.31 2.37 9.86
C ASP A 47 -12.96 1.70 9.63
N LEU A 48 -12.76 1.04 8.49
CA LEU A 48 -11.47 0.45 8.14
C LEU A 48 -10.37 1.53 8.02
N LEU A 49 -10.70 2.69 7.44
CA LEU A 49 -9.78 3.82 7.39
C LEU A 49 -9.37 4.29 8.80
N LYS A 50 -10.32 4.41 9.73
CA LYS A 50 -10.02 4.78 11.14
C LYS A 50 -9.09 3.75 11.80
N ILE A 51 -9.35 2.46 11.58
CA ILE A 51 -8.52 1.37 12.14
C ILE A 51 -7.09 1.45 11.59
N LEU A 52 -6.92 1.67 10.29
CA LEU A 52 -5.62 1.70 9.63
C LEU A 52 -4.89 3.05 9.79
N SER A 53 -5.59 4.13 10.03
CA SER A 53 -4.97 5.45 10.22
C SER A 53 -4.17 5.50 11.51
N ILE A 54 -3.04 6.22 11.45
CA ILE A 54 -2.29 6.63 12.63
C ILE A 54 -2.97 7.92 13.10
N GLY A 55 -3.68 7.86 14.24
CA GLY A 55 -4.30 9.04 14.84
C GLY A 55 -3.26 10.04 15.35
N ASP A 56 -3.73 11.19 15.86
CA ASP A 56 -2.88 12.27 16.42
C ASP A 56 -2.06 11.81 17.65
N SER A 57 -2.44 10.70 18.25
CA SER A 57 -1.66 10.04 19.32
C SER A 57 -1.08 8.75 18.74
N PRO A 58 0.22 8.71 18.43
CA PRO A 58 0.86 7.47 18.03
C PRO A 58 0.71 6.47 19.19
N GLY A 59 0.01 5.37 18.93
CA GLY A 59 -0.03 4.22 19.80
C GLY A 59 1.36 3.60 20.00
N SER A 60 1.41 2.42 20.61
CA SER A 60 2.67 1.69 20.72
C SER A 60 3.19 1.27 19.31
N LEU A 61 4.48 0.93 19.23
CA LEU A 61 5.06 0.38 18.00
C LEU A 61 4.34 -0.93 17.61
N GLU A 62 3.90 -1.72 18.59
CA GLU A 62 3.12 -2.93 18.39
C GLU A 62 1.78 -2.65 17.71
N ASP A 63 1.08 -1.59 18.14
CA ASP A 63 -0.19 -1.16 17.51
C ASP A 63 0.02 -0.74 16.06
N TYR A 64 1.13 -0.06 15.79
CA TYR A 64 1.50 0.33 14.43
C TYR A 64 1.80 -0.89 13.55
N ILE A 65 2.62 -1.82 14.05
CA ILE A 65 2.98 -3.05 13.34
C ILE A 65 1.72 -3.91 13.10
N GLY A 66 0.83 -4.02 14.08
CA GLY A 66 -0.42 -4.79 13.96
C GLY A 66 -1.32 -4.34 12.81
N LYS A 67 -1.24 -3.06 12.39
CA LYS A 67 -2.00 -2.56 11.23
C LYS A 67 -1.51 -3.16 9.90
N PHE A 68 -0.22 -3.47 9.80
CA PHE A 68 0.33 -4.14 8.62
C PHE A 68 -0.18 -5.58 8.46
N ASP A 69 -0.59 -6.26 9.54
CA ASP A 69 -1.16 -7.60 9.42
C ASP A 69 -2.44 -7.60 8.57
N ILE A 70 -3.23 -6.52 8.64
CA ILE A 70 -4.45 -6.36 7.83
C ILE A 70 -4.09 -6.23 6.35
N THR A 71 -3.15 -5.34 6.01
CA THR A 71 -2.76 -5.13 4.62
C THR A 71 -2.00 -6.33 4.05
N LEU A 72 -1.12 -6.94 4.84
CA LEU A 72 -0.39 -8.15 4.46
C LEU A 72 -1.33 -9.33 4.22
N SER A 73 -2.46 -9.44 4.94
CA SER A 73 -3.41 -10.54 4.76
C SER A 73 -4.00 -10.62 3.35
N VAL A 74 -4.12 -9.49 2.67
CA VAL A 74 -4.66 -9.39 1.29
C VAL A 74 -3.58 -9.34 0.21
N LEU A 75 -2.31 -9.32 0.60
CA LEU A 75 -1.15 -9.25 -0.32
C LEU A 75 -0.44 -10.60 -0.46
N GLN A 76 -1.21 -11.70 -0.55
CA GLN A 76 -0.68 -13.05 -0.61
C GLN A 76 -0.82 -13.72 -1.98
N THR A 77 -1.13 -12.95 -3.04
CA THR A 77 -1.22 -13.43 -4.42
C THR A 77 -0.45 -12.53 -5.39
N PRO A 78 0.05 -13.07 -6.53
CA PRO A 78 0.73 -12.27 -7.54
C PRO A 78 -0.13 -11.10 -8.05
N GLU A 79 -1.43 -11.34 -8.27
CA GLU A 79 -2.37 -10.36 -8.79
C GLU A 79 -2.60 -9.21 -7.81
N SER A 80 -2.66 -9.50 -6.50
CA SER A 80 -2.81 -8.46 -5.48
C SER A 80 -1.57 -7.57 -5.39
N LEU A 81 -0.38 -8.15 -5.45
CA LEU A 81 0.88 -7.39 -5.46
C LEU A 81 1.04 -6.53 -6.71
N GLU A 82 0.74 -7.10 -7.89
CA GLU A 82 0.77 -6.36 -9.17
C GLU A 82 -0.18 -5.17 -9.13
N ARG A 83 -1.44 -5.40 -8.71
CA ARG A 83 -2.47 -4.35 -8.61
C ARG A 83 -2.05 -3.24 -7.66
N VAL A 84 -1.62 -3.57 -6.45
CA VAL A 84 -1.27 -2.57 -5.43
C VAL A 84 -0.03 -1.77 -5.85
N ALA A 85 0.95 -2.41 -6.47
CA ALA A 85 2.12 -1.73 -7.00
C ALA A 85 1.76 -0.73 -8.12
N PHE A 86 0.86 -1.11 -9.02
CA PHE A 86 0.33 -0.22 -10.05
C PHE A 86 -0.45 0.96 -9.44
N GLU A 87 -1.36 0.70 -8.50
CA GLU A 87 -2.14 1.75 -7.83
C GLU A 87 -1.24 2.73 -7.09
N LEU A 88 -0.20 2.26 -6.39
CA LEU A 88 0.78 3.11 -5.72
C LEU A 88 1.52 4.01 -6.70
N ALA A 89 1.97 3.47 -7.84
CA ALA A 89 2.65 4.27 -8.87
C ALA A 89 1.72 5.35 -9.43
N MET A 90 0.44 5.03 -9.65
CA MET A 90 -0.56 5.99 -10.11
C MET A 90 -0.82 7.09 -9.09
N ASP A 91 -1.01 6.76 -7.81
CA ASP A 91 -1.24 7.73 -6.75
C ASP A 91 -0.05 8.67 -6.58
N CYS A 92 1.17 8.14 -6.63
CA CYS A 92 2.40 8.93 -6.62
C CYS A 92 2.50 9.85 -7.86
N HIS A 93 2.14 9.34 -9.05
CA HIS A 93 2.14 10.15 -10.27
C HIS A 93 1.16 11.31 -10.19
N GLU A 94 -0.07 11.08 -9.70
CA GLU A 94 -1.11 12.10 -9.51
C GLU A 94 -0.66 13.18 -8.50
N ASP A 95 0.10 12.80 -7.47
CA ASP A 95 0.70 13.76 -6.52
C ASP A 95 1.95 14.48 -7.07
N GLY A 96 2.35 14.21 -8.30
CA GLY A 96 3.50 14.86 -8.94
C GLY A 96 4.85 14.21 -8.63
N VAL A 97 4.88 13.02 -8.06
CA VAL A 97 6.11 12.24 -7.88
C VAL A 97 6.62 11.78 -9.26
N ARG A 98 7.91 12.00 -9.52
CA ARG A 98 8.58 11.64 -10.78
C ARG A 98 9.67 10.60 -10.59
N TYR A 99 10.04 10.34 -9.36
CA TYR A 99 10.97 9.28 -8.97
C TYR A 99 10.44 8.61 -7.70
N LEU A 100 10.27 7.30 -7.73
CA LEU A 100 9.69 6.53 -6.64
C LEU A 100 10.57 5.32 -6.31
N GLU A 101 10.97 5.18 -5.04
CA GLU A 101 11.59 3.97 -4.50
C GLU A 101 10.61 3.23 -3.59
N VAL A 102 10.12 2.09 -4.09
CA VAL A 102 9.18 1.23 -3.36
C VAL A 102 9.94 0.24 -2.49
N ARG A 103 9.50 0.07 -1.24
CA ARG A 103 10.05 -0.87 -0.27
C ARG A 103 8.99 -1.83 0.24
N TYR A 104 9.38 -3.07 0.44
CA TYR A 104 8.57 -4.11 1.09
C TYR A 104 9.45 -5.30 1.44
N SER A 105 8.93 -6.24 2.22
CA SER A 105 9.64 -7.47 2.57
C SER A 105 9.02 -8.65 1.82
N PRO A 106 9.65 -9.18 0.75
CA PRO A 106 9.09 -10.27 -0.05
C PRO A 106 8.67 -11.50 0.74
N ILE A 107 9.38 -11.83 1.82
CA ILE A 107 9.10 -13.00 2.66
C ILE A 107 7.71 -12.91 3.34
N LEU A 108 7.19 -11.71 3.60
CA LEU A 108 5.89 -11.53 4.25
C LEU A 108 4.71 -11.84 3.32
N HIS A 109 4.96 -12.02 2.03
CA HIS A 109 3.95 -12.29 1.00
C HIS A 109 3.91 -13.74 0.53
N THR A 110 4.61 -14.63 1.24
CA THR A 110 4.75 -16.05 0.84
C THR A 110 3.88 -17.02 1.64
N LYS A 111 2.98 -16.53 2.48
CA LYS A 111 2.16 -17.36 3.38
C LYS A 111 1.28 -18.36 2.63
N ASN A 112 0.83 -18.02 1.41
CA ASN A 112 0.02 -18.89 0.56
C ASN A 112 0.84 -19.67 -0.49
N GLY A 113 2.15 -19.82 -0.27
CA GLY A 113 3.04 -20.63 -1.12
C GLY A 113 3.64 -19.90 -2.32
N MET A 114 3.45 -18.59 -2.44
CA MET A 114 4.11 -17.77 -3.47
C MET A 114 5.63 -17.78 -3.25
N LYS A 115 6.40 -17.93 -4.31
CA LYS A 115 7.88 -17.89 -4.24
C LYS A 115 8.37 -16.45 -4.10
N LEU A 116 9.55 -16.28 -3.49
CA LEU A 116 10.18 -14.95 -3.35
C LEU A 116 10.38 -14.26 -4.71
N SER A 117 10.77 -14.99 -5.74
CA SER A 117 10.91 -14.45 -7.10
C SER A 117 9.58 -13.96 -7.66
N GLU A 118 8.49 -14.69 -7.43
CA GLU A 118 7.16 -14.31 -7.89
C GLU A 118 6.67 -13.03 -7.21
N THR A 119 6.97 -12.83 -5.90
CA THR A 119 6.62 -11.58 -5.22
C THR A 119 7.33 -10.39 -5.86
N VAL A 120 8.61 -10.53 -6.19
CA VAL A 120 9.41 -9.46 -6.82
C VAL A 120 8.93 -9.18 -8.24
N ASP A 121 8.69 -10.23 -9.03
CA ASP A 121 8.26 -10.09 -10.42
C ASP A 121 6.87 -9.45 -10.52
N SER A 122 5.95 -9.79 -9.59
CA SER A 122 4.60 -9.19 -9.53
C SER A 122 4.65 -7.70 -9.24
N VAL A 123 5.45 -7.29 -8.26
CA VAL A 123 5.61 -5.85 -7.94
C VAL A 123 6.25 -5.10 -9.11
N LYS A 124 7.32 -5.64 -9.72
CA LYS A 124 7.95 -5.06 -10.90
C LYS A 124 6.97 -4.90 -12.05
N LYS A 125 6.12 -5.91 -12.29
CA LYS A 125 5.11 -5.88 -13.34
C LYS A 125 4.07 -4.78 -13.11
N GLY A 126 3.61 -4.61 -11.85
CA GLY A 126 2.70 -3.52 -11.50
C GLY A 126 3.32 -2.14 -11.68
N LEU A 127 4.58 -1.95 -11.28
CA LEU A 127 5.28 -0.68 -11.42
C LEU A 127 5.64 -0.33 -12.88
N ALA A 128 5.63 -1.29 -13.80
CA ALA A 128 6.00 -1.10 -15.21
C ALA A 128 4.79 -0.81 -16.14
N GLN A 129 3.56 -0.83 -15.63
CA GLN A 129 2.34 -0.50 -16.39
C GLN A 129 2.19 1.01 -16.53
#